data_68fa25ac87002a3a4518ababd165e821
#
_entry.id   68fa25ac87002a3a4518ababd165e821
#
_cell.length_a   1.000
_cell.length_b   1.000
_cell.length_c   1.000
_cell.angle_alpha   90.00
_cell.angle_beta   90.00
_cell.angle_gamma   90.00
#
_symmetry.space_group_name_H-M   'P 1'
#
loop_
_entity.id
_entity.type
_entity.pdbx_description
1 polymer ?
#
loop_
_entity_poly.entity_id
_entity_poly.type
_entity_poly.pdbx_seq_one_letter_code
_entity_poly.pdbx_strand_id
1 'polypeptide(L)'
;RDWSSDVCSSDLGKEFTARGEEQIKSVLEKEYGSMTPTEEKLGNGPCHYYTLEKFTGRIGFISALSHKFCDSCNRVRLTSTGFLKGCLQFEDGADLKVLLRSGCSDGMLKETIEKVIYEKPVGHNFQEHKKGNEESHIMAQIGG
;
A
#
# COMPACT_ATOMS: atom_id res chain seq x y z
N ARG A 1 -10.86 13.52 14.98
CA ARG A 1 -10.68 12.25 15.71
C ARG A 1 -9.32 11.73 15.31
N ASP A 2 -8.41 11.75 16.28
CA ASP A 2 -7.08 11.21 16.08
C ASP A 2 -7.18 9.70 15.90
N TRP A 3 -6.80 9.25 14.72
CA TRP A 3 -6.49 7.86 14.51
C TRP A 3 -5.12 7.62 15.14
N SER A 4 -5.10 7.10 16.37
CA SER A 4 -3.86 6.60 16.91
C SER A 4 -3.48 5.34 16.12
N SER A 5 -2.32 5.38 15.49
CA SER A 5 -1.72 4.28 14.75
C SER A 5 -1.24 3.13 15.65
N ASP A 6 -1.75 3.05 16.88
CA ASP A 6 -1.25 2.15 17.91
C ASP A 6 -1.83 0.75 17.86
N VAL A 7 -2.80 0.49 16.97
CA VAL A 7 -3.28 -0.88 16.74
C VAL A 7 -2.45 -1.51 15.64
N CYS A 8 -1.28 -1.98 15.99
CA CYS A 8 -0.48 -2.84 15.13
C CYS A 8 -1.19 -4.21 15.02
N SER A 9 -1.17 -4.81 13.84
CA SER A 9 -1.72 -6.17 13.61
C SER A 9 -1.10 -7.25 14.52
N SER A 10 0.04 -6.97 15.15
CA SER A 10 0.66 -7.81 16.17
C SER A 10 -0.11 -7.87 17.50
N ASP A 11 -0.96 -6.87 17.76
CA ASP A 11 -1.77 -6.80 18.99
C ASP A 11 -3.12 -7.53 18.84
N LEU A 12 -3.49 -7.85 17.61
CA LEU A 12 -4.63 -8.72 17.32
C LEU A 12 -4.21 -10.15 17.65
N GLY A 13 -4.73 -10.69 18.74
CA GLY A 13 -4.39 -12.03 19.22
C GLY A 13 -4.57 -13.12 18.14
N LYS A 14 -4.06 -14.31 18.41
CA LYS A 14 -4.04 -15.47 17.47
C LYS A 14 -5.42 -15.93 16.98
N GLU A 15 -6.51 -15.40 17.53
CA GLU A 15 -7.90 -15.69 17.13
C GLU A 15 -8.44 -14.81 16.01
N PHE A 16 -7.66 -13.81 15.52
CA PHE A 16 -8.10 -12.95 14.44
C PHE A 16 -8.05 -13.69 13.10
N THR A 17 -9.21 -14.00 12.56
CA THR A 17 -9.35 -14.57 11.23
C THR A 17 -9.56 -13.46 10.21
N ALA A 18 -8.60 -13.27 9.33
CA ALA A 18 -8.73 -12.33 8.22
C ALA A 18 -9.89 -12.74 7.30
N ARG A 19 -10.79 -11.82 6.97
CA ARG A 19 -11.88 -12.03 6.01
C ARG A 19 -11.51 -11.40 4.68
N GLY A 20 -11.74 -12.15 3.61
CA GLY A 20 -11.57 -11.65 2.25
C GLY A 20 -12.65 -10.62 1.89
N GLU A 21 -12.37 -9.77 0.89
CA GLU A 21 -13.28 -8.73 0.42
C GLU A 21 -14.69 -9.26 0.10
N GLU A 22 -14.78 -10.37 -0.62
CA GLU A 22 -16.06 -10.96 -1.01
C GLU A 22 -16.92 -11.39 0.19
N GLN A 23 -16.28 -11.88 1.26
CA GLN A 23 -17.01 -12.24 2.48
C GLN A 23 -17.58 -11.00 3.17
N ILE A 24 -16.80 -9.90 3.17
CA ILE A 24 -17.27 -8.64 3.77
C ILE A 24 -18.41 -8.06 2.92
N LYS A 25 -18.28 -8.07 1.59
CA LYS A 25 -19.33 -7.63 0.67
C LYS A 25 -20.64 -8.39 0.92
N SER A 26 -20.57 -9.73 1.00
CA SER A 26 -21.75 -10.56 1.25
C SER A 26 -22.47 -10.24 2.56
N VAL A 27 -21.73 -9.90 3.61
CA VAL A 27 -22.30 -9.47 4.91
C VAL A 27 -22.97 -8.12 4.78
N LEU A 28 -22.33 -7.17 4.10
CA LEU A 28 -22.86 -5.83 3.90
C LEU A 28 -24.12 -5.83 3.02
N GLU A 29 -24.15 -6.63 1.97
CA GLU A 29 -25.32 -6.76 1.10
C GLU A 29 -26.53 -7.33 1.81
N LYS A 30 -26.33 -8.30 2.72
CA LYS A 30 -27.42 -8.84 3.54
C LYS A 30 -28.06 -7.80 4.44
N GLU A 31 -27.26 -6.88 4.97
CA GLU A 31 -27.72 -5.88 5.93
C GLU A 31 -28.27 -4.61 5.25
N TYR A 32 -27.57 -4.15 4.21
CA TYR A 32 -27.79 -2.83 3.62
C TYR A 32 -28.33 -2.85 2.16
N GLY A 33 -28.60 -4.02 1.62
CA GLY A 33 -29.10 -4.17 0.24
C GLY A 33 -27.98 -4.26 -0.78
N SER A 34 -28.34 -4.24 -2.06
CA SER A 34 -27.39 -4.46 -3.18
C SER A 34 -26.23 -3.46 -3.16
N MET A 35 -25.04 -3.97 -3.46
CA MET A 35 -23.82 -3.18 -3.58
C MET A 35 -23.52 -2.87 -5.04
N THR A 36 -23.42 -1.58 -5.36
CA THR A 36 -23.14 -1.11 -6.72
C THR A 36 -21.78 -0.41 -6.76
N PRO A 37 -20.88 -0.78 -7.68
CA PRO A 37 -19.59 -0.10 -7.83
C PRO A 37 -19.80 1.35 -8.28
N THR A 38 -18.99 2.26 -7.77
CA THR A 38 -19.00 3.67 -8.12
C THR A 38 -17.92 3.93 -9.17
N GLU A 39 -18.29 4.46 -10.33
CA GLU A 39 -17.35 4.84 -11.40
C GLU A 39 -16.55 6.13 -11.07
N GLU A 40 -16.98 6.86 -10.07
CA GLU A 40 -16.40 8.12 -9.67
C GLU A 40 -14.99 7.93 -9.05
N LYS A 41 -13.98 8.51 -9.67
CA LYS A 41 -12.61 8.51 -9.13
C LYS A 41 -12.51 9.42 -7.90
N LEU A 42 -12.57 8.84 -6.72
CA LEU A 42 -12.37 9.53 -5.45
C LEU A 42 -10.90 9.45 -5.01
N GLY A 43 -10.04 10.18 -5.72
CA GLY A 43 -8.60 10.20 -5.43
C GLY A 43 -7.76 9.30 -6.35
N ASN A 44 -6.46 9.23 -6.05
CA ASN A 44 -5.45 8.53 -6.86
C ASN A 44 -4.92 7.26 -6.16
N GLY A 45 -5.72 6.64 -5.31
CA GLY A 45 -5.39 5.42 -4.58
C GLY A 45 -5.97 4.16 -5.22
N PRO A 46 -5.57 2.97 -4.71
CA PRO A 46 -6.05 1.67 -5.20
C PRO A 46 -7.42 1.28 -4.61
N CYS A 47 -8.17 2.23 -4.08
CA CYS A 47 -9.44 1.98 -3.44
C CYS A 47 -10.55 1.87 -4.48
N HIS A 48 -11.34 0.79 -4.40
CA HIS A 48 -12.57 0.61 -5.16
C HIS A 48 -13.75 0.97 -4.29
N TYR A 49 -14.58 1.91 -4.74
CA TYR A 49 -15.71 2.42 -3.97
C TYR A 49 -17.02 1.81 -4.42
N TYR A 50 -17.91 1.60 -3.44
CA TYR A 50 -19.24 1.04 -3.63
C TYR A 50 -20.27 1.86 -2.87
N THR A 51 -21.48 1.91 -3.41
CA THR A 51 -22.70 2.40 -2.74
C THR A 51 -23.61 1.23 -2.40
N LEU A 52 -24.43 1.37 -1.38
CA LEU A 52 -25.44 0.40 -0.96
C LEU A 52 -26.81 1.08 -0.88
N GLU A 53 -27.85 0.36 -1.20
CA GLU A 53 -29.23 0.92 -1.29
C GLU A 53 -29.70 1.61 0.00
N LYS A 54 -29.40 1.02 1.15
CA LYS A 54 -29.85 1.50 2.46
C LYS A 54 -28.76 2.26 3.23
N PHE A 55 -27.69 2.67 2.55
CA PHE A 55 -26.56 3.35 3.19
C PHE A 55 -26.23 4.63 2.43
N THR A 56 -26.23 5.76 3.14
CA THR A 56 -26.04 7.09 2.52
C THR A 56 -24.60 7.40 2.15
N GLY A 57 -23.64 6.58 2.58
CA GLY A 57 -22.21 6.78 2.35
C GLY A 57 -21.67 5.91 1.22
N ARG A 58 -20.34 5.93 1.10
CA ARG A 58 -19.60 5.02 0.21
C ARG A 58 -18.69 4.16 1.06
N ILE A 59 -18.54 2.91 0.65
CA ILE A 59 -17.60 1.96 1.26
C ILE A 59 -16.49 1.72 0.28
N GLY A 60 -15.24 1.86 0.73
CA GLY A 60 -14.06 1.65 -0.09
C GLY A 60 -13.27 0.43 0.35
N PHE A 61 -12.90 -0.42 -0.60
CA PHE A 61 -12.05 -1.58 -0.37
C PHE A 61 -10.67 -1.37 -0.97
N ILE A 62 -9.64 -1.75 -0.19
CA ILE A 62 -8.25 -1.83 -0.64
C ILE A 62 -7.81 -3.28 -0.43
N SER A 63 -7.77 -4.05 -1.50
CA SER A 63 -7.55 -5.49 -1.47
C SER A 63 -6.17 -5.85 -1.99
N ALA A 64 -5.13 -5.60 -1.19
CA ALA A 64 -3.76 -5.87 -1.59
C ALA A 64 -3.47 -7.36 -1.82
N LEU A 65 -4.16 -8.26 -1.11
CA LEU A 65 -3.94 -9.71 -1.22
C LEU A 65 -4.80 -10.36 -2.32
N SER A 66 -6.09 -10.02 -2.38
CA SER A 66 -7.06 -10.64 -3.29
C SER A 66 -7.01 -10.02 -4.69
N HIS A 67 -6.83 -8.71 -4.77
CA HIS A 67 -6.82 -7.94 -6.01
C HIS A 67 -5.56 -7.08 -6.04
N LYS A 68 -4.46 -7.67 -6.54
CA LYS A 68 -3.18 -6.97 -6.65
C LYS A 68 -3.33 -5.77 -7.58
N PHE A 69 -2.90 -4.59 -7.11
CA PHE A 69 -2.91 -3.34 -7.87
C PHE A 69 -1.50 -2.84 -8.23
N CYS A 70 -0.54 -3.77 -8.27
CA CYS A 70 0.88 -3.43 -8.46
C CYS A 70 1.17 -2.82 -9.82
N ASP A 71 0.51 -3.29 -10.87
CA ASP A 71 0.60 -2.81 -12.25
C ASP A 71 0.14 -1.36 -12.43
N SER A 72 -0.83 -0.92 -11.62
CA SER A 72 -1.32 0.47 -11.58
C SER A 72 -0.75 1.29 -10.43
N CYS A 73 0.16 0.72 -9.64
CA CYS A 73 0.71 1.38 -8.45
C CYS A 73 1.69 2.49 -8.81
N ASN A 74 1.31 3.74 -8.54
CA ASN A 74 2.12 4.93 -8.75
C ASN A 74 2.88 5.41 -7.48
N ARG A 75 2.96 4.59 -6.44
CA ARG A 75 3.54 4.98 -5.14
C ARG A 75 5.02 4.69 -5.07
N VAL A 76 5.74 5.63 -4.48
CA VAL A 76 7.11 5.49 -3.98
C VAL A 76 7.15 5.98 -2.54
N ARG A 77 8.15 5.58 -1.77
CA ARG A 77 8.32 6.01 -0.39
C ARG A 77 9.71 6.59 -0.18
N LEU A 78 9.76 7.73 0.48
CA LEU A 78 11.00 8.30 0.98
C LEU A 78 11.00 8.15 2.50
N THR A 79 11.97 7.42 3.03
CA THR A 79 12.12 7.23 4.47
C THR A 79 12.65 8.50 5.15
N SER A 80 12.49 8.61 6.45
CA SER A 80 13.06 9.71 7.25
C SER A 80 14.60 9.74 7.21
N THR A 81 15.23 8.63 6.86
CA THR A 81 16.68 8.52 6.68
C THR A 81 17.15 8.96 5.30
N GLY A 82 16.24 9.26 4.37
CA GLY A 82 16.57 9.69 3.01
C GLY A 82 16.76 8.55 2.02
N PHE A 83 16.25 7.36 2.34
CA PHE A 83 16.24 6.22 1.41
C PHE A 83 14.95 6.19 0.60
N LEU A 84 15.06 6.16 -0.74
CA LEU A 84 13.93 6.07 -1.67
C LEU A 84 13.63 4.61 -1.99
N LYS A 85 12.39 4.17 -1.75
CA LYS A 85 11.89 2.84 -2.04
C LYS A 85 10.86 2.86 -3.17
N GLY A 86 10.98 1.95 -4.13
CA GLY A 86 10.00 1.77 -5.20
C GLY A 86 8.76 1.02 -4.74
N CYS A 87 8.89 0.14 -3.76
CA CYS A 87 7.81 -0.69 -3.22
C CYS A 87 7.87 -0.76 -1.69
N LEU A 88 6.73 -0.98 -1.06
CA LEU A 88 6.63 -1.13 0.39
C LEU A 88 7.22 -2.47 0.86
N GLN A 89 7.00 -3.54 0.10
CA GLN A 89 7.35 -4.90 0.51
C GLN A 89 8.83 -5.21 0.42
N PHE A 90 9.55 -4.57 -0.51
CA PHE A 90 10.94 -4.89 -0.79
C PHE A 90 11.89 -3.84 -0.23
N GLU A 91 13.10 -4.26 0.14
CA GLU A 91 14.16 -3.36 0.61
C GLU A 91 14.87 -2.60 -0.52
N ASP A 92 14.58 -2.95 -1.78
CA ASP A 92 15.19 -2.33 -2.94
C ASP A 92 14.89 -0.83 -3.05
N GLY A 93 15.93 -0.07 -3.42
CA GLY A 93 15.82 1.37 -3.55
C GLY A 93 17.18 2.05 -3.66
N ALA A 94 17.23 3.34 -3.33
CA ALA A 94 18.45 4.15 -3.38
C ALA A 94 18.55 5.10 -2.20
N ASP A 95 19.76 5.25 -1.65
CA ASP A 95 20.06 6.23 -0.60
C ASP A 95 20.31 7.62 -1.22
N LEU A 96 19.24 8.42 -1.30
CA LEU A 96 19.33 9.78 -1.82
C LEU A 96 20.08 10.73 -0.89
N LYS A 97 20.11 10.45 0.41
CA LYS A 97 20.85 11.26 1.38
C LYS A 97 22.36 11.20 1.13
N VAL A 98 22.89 10.00 0.86
CA VAL A 98 24.30 9.82 0.54
C VAL A 98 24.65 10.56 -0.76
N LEU A 99 23.81 10.41 -1.79
CA LEU A 99 23.99 11.12 -3.06
C LEU A 99 24.00 12.64 -2.88
N LEU A 100 23.02 13.19 -2.20
CA LEU A 100 22.92 14.64 -1.96
C LEU A 100 24.13 15.18 -1.15
N ARG A 101 24.57 14.43 -0.15
CA ARG A 101 25.71 14.84 0.69
C ARG A 101 27.07 14.71 -0.02
N SER A 102 27.17 13.85 -1.02
CA SER A 102 28.36 13.74 -1.85
C SER A 102 28.47 14.88 -2.89
N GLY A 103 27.47 15.76 -2.98
CA GLY A 103 27.46 16.86 -3.94
C GLY A 103 27.13 16.40 -5.36
N CYS A 104 26.30 15.38 -5.52
CA CYS A 104 25.88 14.91 -6.85
C CYS A 104 25.14 16.02 -7.61
N SER A 105 25.20 15.98 -8.95
CA SER A 105 24.40 16.86 -9.79
C SER A 105 22.91 16.51 -9.76
N ASP A 106 22.06 17.49 -10.04
CA ASP A 106 20.60 17.26 -10.17
C ASP A 106 20.28 16.20 -11.22
N GLY A 107 21.09 16.10 -12.30
CA GLY A 107 20.97 15.07 -13.32
C GLY A 107 21.14 13.66 -12.74
N MET A 108 22.19 13.45 -11.97
CA MET A 108 22.46 12.16 -11.33
C MET A 108 21.37 11.79 -10.31
N LEU A 109 20.88 12.77 -9.57
CA LEU A 109 19.76 12.57 -8.63
C LEU A 109 18.51 12.13 -9.36
N LYS A 110 18.18 12.83 -10.47
CA LYS A 110 17.02 12.51 -11.32
C LYS A 110 17.12 11.09 -11.90
N GLU A 111 18.26 10.75 -12.49
CA GLU A 111 18.50 9.40 -13.05
C GLU A 111 18.34 8.31 -11.99
N THR A 112 18.83 8.55 -10.78
CA THR A 112 18.69 7.59 -9.68
C THR A 112 17.23 7.41 -9.27
N ILE A 113 16.45 8.50 -9.18
CA ILE A 113 15.03 8.42 -8.86
C ILE A 113 14.27 7.70 -9.97
N GLU A 114 14.51 8.04 -11.22
CA GLU A 114 13.89 7.38 -12.38
C GLU A 114 14.21 5.89 -12.39
N LYS A 115 15.45 5.50 -12.13
CA LYS A 115 15.87 4.10 -12.03
C LYS A 115 15.06 3.34 -10.98
N VAL A 116 14.93 3.87 -9.76
CA VAL A 116 14.13 3.24 -8.69
C VAL A 116 12.66 3.09 -9.09
N ILE A 117 12.11 4.03 -9.86
CA ILE A 117 10.73 3.98 -10.34
C ILE A 117 10.58 2.91 -11.42
N TYR A 118 11.48 2.84 -12.38
CA TYR A 118 11.43 1.87 -13.49
C TYR A 118 11.73 0.44 -13.06
N GLU A 119 12.57 0.26 -12.04
CA GLU A 119 12.93 -1.05 -11.49
C GLU A 119 11.90 -1.56 -10.46
N LYS A 120 10.76 -0.88 -10.29
CA LYS A 120 9.69 -1.37 -9.41
C LYS A 120 9.27 -2.78 -9.80
N PRO A 121 9.14 -3.69 -8.82
CA PRO A 121 8.66 -5.05 -9.09
C PRO A 121 7.23 -5.02 -9.65
N VAL A 122 6.96 -5.88 -10.63
CA VAL A 122 5.66 -6.00 -11.30
C VAL A 122 4.55 -6.46 -10.35
N GLY A 123 4.93 -7.10 -9.25
CA GLY A 123 3.96 -7.57 -8.26
C GLY A 123 4.60 -7.86 -6.91
N HIS A 124 3.77 -7.92 -5.88
CA HIS A 124 4.17 -8.37 -4.56
C HIS A 124 3.84 -9.85 -4.35
N ASN A 125 4.57 -10.50 -3.43
CA ASN A 125 4.43 -11.93 -3.10
C ASN A 125 4.08 -12.13 -1.62
N PHE A 126 3.12 -11.37 -1.08
CA PHE A 126 2.71 -11.48 0.33
C PHE A 126 2.26 -12.88 0.75
N GLN A 127 1.85 -13.73 -0.20
CA GLN A 127 1.43 -15.10 0.07
C GLN A 127 2.56 -16.13 -0.04
N GLU A 128 3.66 -15.78 -0.71
CA GLU A 128 4.80 -16.65 -0.87
C GLU A 128 5.90 -16.15 0.08
N HIS A 129 6.08 -16.82 1.21
CA HIS A 129 7.22 -16.61 2.11
C HIS A 129 8.52 -17.09 1.43
N LYS A 130 8.89 -16.47 0.33
CA LYS A 130 10.23 -16.65 -0.24
C LYS A 130 11.17 -15.73 0.53
N LYS A 131 12.03 -16.33 1.34
CA LYS A 131 13.19 -15.69 1.95
C LYS A 131 14.03 -15.01 0.85
N GLY A 132 13.91 -13.72 0.73
CA GLY A 132 14.66 -12.89 -0.19
C GLY A 132 14.38 -11.45 0.19
N ASN A 133 14.88 -10.48 -0.17
CA ASN A 133 14.82 -9.03 -0.07
C ASN A 133 13.50 -8.39 0.47
N GLU A 134 12.84 -9.07 1.44
CA GLU A 134 11.61 -8.58 2.05
C GLU A 134 11.93 -7.50 3.09
N GLU A 135 10.99 -6.56 3.25
CA GLU A 135 11.09 -5.45 4.20
C GLU A 135 11.22 -5.96 5.64
N SER A 136 12.31 -5.63 6.28
CA SER A 136 12.61 -5.97 7.69
C SER A 136 12.20 -4.88 8.68
N HIS A 137 11.93 -3.67 8.20
CA HIS A 137 11.56 -2.54 9.04
C HIS A 137 10.07 -2.53 9.35
N ILE A 138 9.71 -2.10 10.55
CA ILE A 138 8.31 -1.87 10.92
C ILE A 138 7.76 -0.62 10.19
N MET A 139 6.43 -0.57 10.01
CA MET A 139 5.76 0.50 9.25
C MET A 139 6.12 1.91 9.73
N ALA A 140 6.29 2.11 11.04
CA ALA A 140 6.69 3.40 11.62
C ALA A 140 8.09 3.86 11.17
N GLN A 141 8.98 2.95 10.79
CA GLN A 141 10.34 3.27 10.32
C GLN A 141 10.38 3.66 8.84
N ILE A 142 9.44 3.16 8.06
CA ILE A 142 9.36 3.40 6.61
C ILE A 142 8.33 4.46 6.22
N GLY A 143 7.79 5.19 7.17
CA GLY A 143 6.88 6.31 6.92
C GLY A 143 5.45 5.85 6.62
N GLY A 144 4.92 4.97 7.45
CA GLY A 144 3.51 4.54 7.45
C GLY A 144 2.65 5.47 8.29
#